data_df2026a45711d5c5898b10376855950e
#
_entry.id   df2026a45711d5c5898b10376855950e
#
_cell.length_a   1.000
_cell.length_b   1.000
_cell.length_c   1.000
_cell.angle_alpha   90.00
_cell.angle_beta   90.00
_cell.angle_gamma   90.00
#
_symmetry.space_group_name_H-M   'P 1'
#
loop_
_entity.id
_entity.type
_entity.pdbx_description
1 polymer ?
#
loop_
_entity_poly.entity_id
_entity_poly.type
_entity_poly.pdbx_seq_one_letter_code
_entity_poly.pdbx_strand_id
1 'polypeptide(L)'
;MASSGSATPEAAVLLIPTVMVVIAAALLAPTIKKLIAKKTCSVELLYFDLPGLGEPIRLLLAHLGVAFEDRRFKAREEFLVLKPTLKFGQVPCLKLDGVELFQSSAILRALAQKFDVSGTLYPEDACLAAQVDGLIAQVSDMTQGWGPLRYRERHGFPADLFSDAAQATEPGP
;
A
#
# COMPACT_ATOMS: atom_id res chain seq x y z
N MET A 1 -13.37 -62.02 34.27
CA MET A 1 -14.23 -61.76 33.10
C MET A 1 -14.10 -60.28 32.75
N ALA A 2 -13.29 -59.98 31.74
CA ALA A 2 -13.04 -58.61 31.28
C ALA A 2 -13.96 -58.36 30.07
N SER A 3 -14.86 -57.37 30.21
CA SER A 3 -15.76 -56.93 29.13
C SER A 3 -14.96 -55.96 28.26
N SER A 4 -14.59 -56.37 27.07
CA SER A 4 -14.07 -55.53 25.99
C SER A 4 -15.21 -54.80 25.33
N GLY A 5 -15.39 -53.53 25.68
CA GLY A 5 -16.28 -52.62 24.95
C GLY A 5 -15.70 -52.27 23.58
N SER A 6 -16.21 -52.94 22.54
CA SER A 6 -15.90 -52.58 21.15
C SER A 6 -16.58 -51.23 20.80
N ALA A 7 -15.79 -50.21 20.59
CA ALA A 7 -16.27 -48.94 20.04
C ALA A 7 -16.88 -49.20 18.64
N THR A 8 -18.14 -48.84 18.44
CA THR A 8 -18.86 -49.05 17.20
C THR A 8 -18.28 -48.17 16.08
N PRO A 9 -18.13 -48.70 14.85
CA PRO A 9 -17.51 -47.94 13.74
C PRO A 9 -18.35 -46.73 13.27
N GLU A 10 -19.62 -46.61 13.69
CA GLU A 10 -20.48 -45.46 13.33
C GLU A 10 -20.02 -44.12 13.93
N ALA A 11 -19.43 -44.13 15.13
CA ALA A 11 -18.93 -42.88 15.72
C ALA A 11 -17.74 -42.26 14.97
N ALA A 12 -16.92 -43.09 14.32
CA ALA A 12 -15.76 -42.68 13.55
C ALA A 12 -16.16 -42.05 12.20
N VAL A 13 -17.22 -42.50 11.58
CA VAL A 13 -17.70 -42.01 10.27
C VAL A 13 -18.30 -40.60 10.35
N LEU A 14 -18.92 -40.25 11.48
CA LEU A 14 -19.48 -38.90 11.72
C LEU A 14 -18.45 -37.85 12.14
N LEU A 15 -17.33 -38.28 12.73
CA LEU A 15 -16.25 -37.36 13.20
C LEU A 15 -15.42 -36.79 12.06
N ILE A 16 -15.18 -37.55 11.00
CA ILE A 16 -14.35 -37.14 9.86
C ILE A 16 -14.91 -35.91 9.12
N PRO A 17 -16.22 -35.89 8.73
CA PRO A 17 -16.76 -34.72 8.04
C PRO A 17 -16.81 -33.47 8.95
N THR A 18 -17.08 -33.65 10.24
CA THR A 18 -17.10 -32.53 11.20
C THR A 18 -15.73 -31.89 11.38
N VAL A 19 -14.69 -32.71 11.52
CA VAL A 19 -13.29 -32.23 11.62
C VAL A 19 -12.89 -31.53 10.32
N MET A 20 -13.22 -32.07 9.17
CA MET A 20 -12.93 -31.45 7.86
C MET A 20 -13.61 -30.08 7.70
N VAL A 21 -14.86 -29.94 8.13
CA VAL A 21 -15.58 -28.66 8.10
C VAL A 21 -14.93 -27.64 9.01
N VAL A 22 -14.52 -28.03 10.21
CA VAL A 22 -13.84 -27.12 11.17
C VAL A 22 -12.47 -26.66 10.62
N ILE A 23 -11.71 -27.58 10.05
CA ILE A 23 -10.40 -27.25 9.43
C ILE A 23 -10.62 -26.30 8.23
N ALA A 24 -11.57 -26.61 7.35
CA ALA A 24 -11.88 -25.75 6.20
C ALA A 24 -12.35 -24.36 6.64
N ALA A 25 -13.20 -24.27 7.67
CA ALA A 25 -13.63 -23.00 8.23
C ALA A 25 -12.46 -22.21 8.83
N ALA A 26 -11.55 -22.87 9.55
CA ALA A 26 -10.38 -22.23 10.12
C ALA A 26 -9.41 -21.71 9.05
N LEU A 27 -9.22 -22.45 7.96
CA LEU A 27 -8.38 -22.05 6.83
C LEU A 27 -9.00 -20.91 6.01
N LEU A 28 -10.32 -20.85 5.90
CA LEU A 28 -11.04 -19.83 5.15
C LEU A 28 -11.30 -18.55 5.96
N ALA A 29 -11.29 -18.64 7.28
CA ALA A 29 -11.62 -17.50 8.17
C ALA A 29 -10.76 -16.26 7.91
N PRO A 30 -9.42 -16.32 7.75
CA PRO A 30 -8.60 -15.15 7.48
C PRO A 30 -8.93 -14.51 6.12
N THR A 31 -9.19 -15.33 5.11
CA THR A 31 -9.57 -14.87 3.77
C THR A 31 -10.92 -14.16 3.79
N ILE A 32 -11.92 -14.75 4.45
CA ILE A 32 -13.25 -14.15 4.61
C ILE A 32 -13.14 -12.84 5.38
N LYS A 33 -12.35 -12.79 6.45
CA LYS A 33 -12.10 -11.56 7.24
C LYS A 33 -11.50 -10.45 6.39
N LYS A 34 -10.49 -10.74 5.56
CA LYS A 34 -9.89 -9.76 4.64
C LYS A 34 -10.88 -9.26 3.59
N LEU A 35 -11.72 -10.15 3.04
CA LEU A 35 -12.77 -9.78 2.07
C LEU A 35 -13.85 -8.89 2.68
N ILE A 36 -14.28 -9.18 3.91
CA ILE A 36 -15.24 -8.34 4.64
C ILE A 36 -14.61 -6.98 4.95
N ALA A 37 -13.37 -6.93 5.44
CA ALA A 37 -12.66 -5.70 5.71
C ALA A 37 -12.57 -4.80 4.48
N LYS A 38 -12.27 -5.38 3.31
CA LYS A 38 -12.21 -4.66 2.04
C LYS A 38 -13.52 -3.96 1.66
N LYS A 39 -14.67 -4.57 1.99
CA LYS A 39 -16.00 -4.04 1.67
C LYS A 39 -16.47 -2.96 2.65
N THR A 40 -16.00 -2.98 3.89
CA THR A 40 -16.50 -2.13 4.98
C THR A 40 -15.56 -1.01 5.40
N CYS A 41 -14.29 -1.04 4.96
CA CYS A 41 -13.30 -0.01 5.29
C CYS A 41 -13.63 1.33 4.64
N SER A 42 -13.49 2.40 5.41
CA SER A 42 -13.44 3.76 4.89
C SER A 42 -12.01 4.09 4.47
N VAL A 43 -11.83 4.43 3.20
CA VAL A 43 -10.51 4.78 2.64
C VAL A 43 -10.62 6.11 1.90
N GLU A 44 -9.85 7.10 2.30
CA GLU A 44 -9.75 8.42 1.67
C GLU A 44 -8.27 8.70 1.35
N LEU A 45 -7.96 8.99 0.09
CA LEU A 45 -6.61 9.41 -0.33
C LEU A 45 -6.61 10.92 -0.58
N LEU A 46 -5.73 11.65 0.11
CA LEU A 46 -5.49 13.06 -0.09
C LEU A 46 -4.19 13.24 -0.86
N TYR A 47 -4.28 13.80 -2.07
CA TYR A 47 -3.13 14.13 -2.90
C TYR A 47 -3.45 15.23 -3.91
N PHE A 48 -2.46 15.69 -4.65
CA PHE A 48 -2.66 16.62 -5.76
C PHE A 48 -3.33 15.93 -6.95
N ASP A 49 -3.98 16.73 -7.82
CA ASP A 49 -4.56 16.26 -9.07
C ASP A 49 -3.48 16.04 -10.15
N LEU A 50 -2.55 15.16 -9.82
CA LEU A 50 -1.46 14.70 -10.67
C LEU A 50 -1.02 13.30 -10.22
N PRO A 51 -0.33 12.53 -11.07
CA PRO A 51 0.14 11.18 -10.71
C PRO A 51 1.06 11.17 -9.49
N GLY A 52 2.29 11.63 -9.62
CA GLY A 52 3.31 11.76 -8.56
C GLY A 52 3.34 10.58 -7.58
N LEU A 53 3.52 10.88 -6.29
CA LEU A 53 3.56 9.87 -5.23
C LEU A 53 2.18 9.31 -4.84
N GLY A 54 1.10 9.92 -5.32
CA GLY A 54 -0.27 9.42 -5.11
C GLY A 54 -0.65 8.28 -6.05
N GLU A 55 -0.10 8.26 -7.26
CA GLU A 55 -0.50 7.31 -8.29
C GLU A 55 -0.24 5.83 -7.94
N PRO A 56 0.91 5.44 -7.40
CA PRO A 56 1.11 4.06 -6.96
C PRO A 56 0.06 3.59 -5.94
N ILE A 57 -0.41 4.52 -5.08
CA ILE A 57 -1.45 4.21 -4.09
C ILE A 57 -2.80 4.00 -4.79
N ARG A 58 -3.18 4.85 -5.77
CA ARG A 58 -4.39 4.71 -6.57
C ARG A 58 -4.41 3.39 -7.33
N LEU A 59 -3.29 3.07 -7.99
CA LEU A 59 -3.14 1.82 -8.74
C LEU A 59 -3.25 0.59 -7.84
N LEU A 60 -2.63 0.63 -6.65
CA LEU A 60 -2.72 -0.47 -5.70
C LEU A 60 -4.14 -0.65 -5.17
N LEU A 61 -4.83 0.43 -4.81
CA LEU A 61 -6.23 0.37 -4.36
C LEU A 61 -7.14 -0.19 -5.46
N ALA A 62 -6.95 0.25 -6.71
CA ALA A 62 -7.68 -0.27 -7.87
C ALA A 62 -7.38 -1.75 -8.11
N HIS A 63 -6.11 -2.16 -8.08
CA HIS A 63 -5.69 -3.56 -8.23
C HIS A 63 -6.30 -4.46 -7.15
N LEU A 64 -6.29 -3.99 -5.91
CA LEU A 64 -6.92 -4.69 -4.78
C LEU A 64 -8.46 -4.65 -4.84
N GLY A 65 -9.07 -3.84 -5.72
CA GLY A 65 -10.52 -3.61 -5.82
C GLY A 65 -11.09 -3.02 -4.53
N VAL A 66 -10.34 -2.14 -3.87
CA VAL A 66 -10.78 -1.40 -2.68
C VAL A 66 -11.40 -0.09 -3.15
N ALA A 67 -12.66 0.14 -2.76
CA ALA A 67 -13.31 1.43 -3.00
C ALA A 67 -12.69 2.49 -2.09
N PHE A 68 -12.42 3.68 -2.63
CA PHE A 68 -11.85 4.78 -1.88
C PHE A 68 -12.33 6.13 -2.41
N GLU A 69 -12.29 7.14 -1.57
CA GLU A 69 -12.46 8.53 -1.94
C GLU A 69 -11.11 9.11 -2.37
N ASP A 70 -11.01 9.58 -3.63
CA ASP A 70 -9.80 10.20 -4.16
C ASP A 70 -9.94 11.73 -4.07
N ARG A 71 -9.59 12.30 -2.93
CA ARG A 71 -9.63 13.72 -2.68
C ARG A 71 -8.41 14.41 -3.25
N ARG A 72 -8.61 15.12 -4.37
CA ARG A 72 -7.55 15.79 -5.12
C ARG A 72 -7.57 17.28 -4.90
N PHE A 73 -6.43 17.85 -4.53
CA PHE A 73 -6.23 19.29 -4.51
C PHE A 73 -6.14 19.82 -5.94
N LYS A 74 -7.06 20.69 -6.33
CA LYS A 74 -7.09 21.33 -7.65
C LYS A 74 -6.10 22.47 -7.74
N ALA A 75 -5.86 23.16 -6.62
CA ALA A 75 -4.94 24.26 -6.49
C ALA A 75 -3.98 24.03 -5.31
N ARG A 76 -2.80 24.64 -5.39
CA ARG A 76 -1.79 24.57 -4.33
C ARG A 76 -2.29 25.18 -3.02
N GLU A 77 -3.11 26.21 -3.12
CA GLU A 77 -3.69 26.96 -2.01
C GLU A 77 -4.53 26.06 -1.09
N GLU A 78 -5.31 25.13 -1.66
CA GLU A 78 -6.09 24.16 -0.90
C GLU A 78 -5.18 23.28 -0.01
N PHE A 79 -4.05 22.84 -0.56
CA PHE A 79 -3.06 22.11 0.20
C PHE A 79 -2.42 22.97 1.30
N LEU A 80 -2.07 24.24 1.00
CA LEU A 80 -1.42 25.12 1.97
C LEU A 80 -2.30 25.38 3.19
N VAL A 81 -3.62 25.49 3.01
CA VAL A 81 -4.60 25.60 4.12
C VAL A 81 -4.58 24.33 4.99
N LEU A 82 -4.53 23.16 4.37
CA LEU A 82 -4.56 21.89 5.10
C LEU A 82 -3.19 21.49 5.71
N LYS A 83 -2.09 21.95 5.11
CA LYS A 83 -0.73 21.58 5.47
C LYS A 83 -0.40 21.66 6.96
N PRO A 84 -0.80 22.70 7.72
CA PRO A 84 -0.51 22.80 9.16
C PRO A 84 -1.20 21.71 10.00
N THR A 85 -2.29 21.13 9.52
CA THR A 85 -3.06 20.09 10.23
C THR A 85 -2.51 18.69 9.99
N LEU A 86 -1.71 18.50 8.94
CA LEU A 86 -1.10 17.21 8.61
C LEU A 86 0.12 16.95 9.46
N LYS A 87 0.24 15.75 10.02
CA LYS A 87 1.32 15.35 10.95
C LYS A 87 2.73 15.72 10.46
N PHE A 88 3.01 15.58 9.16
CA PHE A 88 4.30 15.91 8.56
C PHE A 88 4.24 17.12 7.60
N GLY A 89 3.09 17.77 7.51
CA GLY A 89 2.89 18.85 6.53
C GLY A 89 3.08 18.41 5.08
N GLN A 90 2.85 17.13 4.79
CA GLN A 90 3.11 16.50 3.49
C GLN A 90 1.96 15.61 3.06
N VAL A 91 1.86 15.40 1.75
CA VAL A 91 0.99 14.41 1.10
C VAL A 91 1.84 13.52 0.18
N PRO A 92 1.42 12.25 -0.09
CA PRO A 92 0.10 11.69 0.17
C PRO A 92 -0.20 11.44 1.65
N CYS A 93 -1.48 11.60 2.01
CA CYS A 93 -2.05 11.15 3.26
C CYS A 93 -3.20 10.20 2.92
N LEU A 94 -3.19 9.00 3.48
CA LEU A 94 -4.28 8.04 3.38
C LEU A 94 -4.99 7.96 4.73
N LYS A 95 -6.30 8.22 4.74
CA LYS A 95 -7.13 7.94 5.91
C LYS A 95 -7.75 6.56 5.75
N LEU A 96 -7.48 5.69 6.70
CA LEU A 96 -7.92 4.30 6.71
C LEU A 96 -8.65 4.04 8.02
N ASP A 97 -9.98 3.90 7.97
CA ASP A 97 -10.83 3.74 9.15
C ASP A 97 -10.58 4.83 10.22
N GLY A 98 -10.38 6.08 9.79
CA GLY A 98 -10.09 7.22 10.65
C GLY A 98 -8.62 7.37 11.08
N VAL A 99 -7.75 6.43 10.74
CA VAL A 99 -6.31 6.51 11.01
C VAL A 99 -5.60 7.16 9.83
N GLU A 100 -4.83 8.22 10.07
CA GLU A 100 -4.04 8.89 9.06
C GLU A 100 -2.68 8.21 8.88
N LEU A 101 -2.40 7.76 7.66
CA LEU A 101 -1.15 7.17 7.23
C LEU A 101 -0.42 8.12 6.29
N PHE A 102 0.88 8.27 6.51
CA PHE A 102 1.76 9.14 5.75
C PHE A 102 2.91 8.35 5.14
N GLN A 103 3.63 8.94 4.21
CA GLN A 103 4.71 8.34 3.41
C GLN A 103 4.18 7.26 2.45
N SER A 104 4.30 7.51 1.15
CA SER A 104 3.75 6.63 0.10
C SER A 104 4.18 5.18 0.25
N SER A 105 5.46 4.93 0.56
CA SER A 105 6.00 3.59 0.78
C SER A 105 5.37 2.86 1.98
N ALA A 106 5.11 3.56 3.08
CA ALA A 106 4.45 2.99 4.25
C ALA A 106 2.97 2.70 3.97
N ILE A 107 2.30 3.61 3.23
CA ILE A 107 0.91 3.45 2.79
C ILE A 107 0.78 2.20 1.91
N LEU A 108 1.67 2.01 0.94
CA LEU A 108 1.66 0.84 0.04
C LEU A 108 1.77 -0.47 0.82
N ARG A 109 2.69 -0.56 1.78
CA ARG A 109 2.84 -1.74 2.64
C ARG A 109 1.59 -2.02 3.47
N ALA A 110 1.04 -0.99 4.10
CA ALA A 110 -0.16 -1.12 4.92
C ALA A 110 -1.36 -1.60 4.10
N LEU A 111 -1.55 -1.09 2.89
CA LEU A 111 -2.62 -1.51 1.99
C LEU A 111 -2.44 -2.96 1.54
N ALA A 112 -1.23 -3.35 1.14
CA ALA A 112 -0.93 -4.73 0.73
C ALA A 112 -1.17 -5.70 1.90
N GLN A 113 -0.64 -5.42 3.08
CA GLN A 113 -0.85 -6.26 4.27
C GLN A 113 -2.32 -6.38 4.68
N LYS A 114 -3.10 -5.28 4.56
CA LYS A 114 -4.50 -5.27 4.99
C LYS A 114 -5.44 -5.93 3.97
N PHE A 115 -5.23 -5.72 2.68
CA PHE A 115 -6.21 -6.03 1.66
C PHE A 115 -5.78 -7.10 0.65
N ASP A 116 -4.51 -7.43 0.52
CA ASP A 116 -4.06 -8.52 -0.35
C ASP A 116 -4.38 -9.88 0.31
N VAL A 117 -5.45 -10.50 -0.19
CA VAL A 117 -5.91 -11.81 0.28
C VAL A 117 -4.91 -12.91 -0.05
N SER A 118 -4.20 -12.76 -1.18
CA SER A 118 -3.22 -13.75 -1.65
C SER A 118 -1.91 -13.72 -0.85
N GLY A 119 -1.58 -12.57 -0.25
CA GLY A 119 -0.31 -12.35 0.45
C GLY A 119 0.91 -12.29 -0.49
N THR A 120 0.68 -12.11 -1.80
CA THR A 120 1.75 -12.10 -2.80
C THR A 120 2.41 -10.74 -2.97
N LEU A 121 1.68 -9.65 -2.69
CA LEU A 121 2.21 -8.29 -2.84
C LEU A 121 3.16 -7.89 -1.70
N TYR A 122 2.88 -8.38 -0.48
CA TYR A 122 3.75 -8.17 0.65
C TYR A 122 3.76 -9.41 1.52
N PRO A 123 4.75 -10.31 1.32
CA PRO A 123 4.81 -11.63 1.98
C PRO A 123 5.01 -11.52 3.50
N GLU A 124 4.56 -12.54 4.23
CA GLU A 124 4.80 -12.66 5.68
C GLU A 124 6.24 -13.08 6.01
N ASP A 125 6.91 -13.77 5.07
CA ASP A 125 8.33 -14.13 5.22
C ASP A 125 9.20 -12.87 5.24
N ALA A 126 10.02 -12.73 6.27
CA ALA A 126 10.82 -11.52 6.49
C ALA A 126 11.85 -11.25 5.37
N CYS A 127 12.42 -12.30 4.78
CA CYS A 127 13.40 -12.14 3.71
C CYS A 127 12.74 -11.72 2.41
N LEU A 128 11.58 -12.28 2.09
CA LEU A 128 10.80 -11.87 0.91
C LEU A 128 10.22 -10.46 1.09
N ALA A 129 9.73 -10.12 2.28
CA ALA A 129 9.28 -8.77 2.61
C ALA A 129 10.42 -7.75 2.45
N ALA A 130 11.63 -8.07 2.92
CA ALA A 130 12.80 -7.23 2.74
C ALA A 130 13.19 -7.01 1.27
N GLN A 131 12.99 -8.00 0.39
CA GLN A 131 13.19 -7.82 -1.04
C GLN A 131 12.19 -6.82 -1.64
N VAL A 132 10.91 -6.92 -1.25
CA VAL A 132 9.88 -5.93 -1.65
C VAL A 132 10.24 -4.54 -1.14
N ASP A 133 10.69 -4.42 0.11
CA ASP A 133 11.13 -3.17 0.70
C ASP A 133 12.33 -2.57 -0.03
N GLY A 134 13.28 -3.41 -0.43
CA GLY A 134 14.43 -3.00 -1.24
C GLY A 134 14.00 -2.42 -2.59
N LEU A 135 13.04 -3.04 -3.28
CA LEU A 135 12.51 -2.50 -4.53
C LEU A 135 11.80 -1.15 -4.33
N ILE A 136 10.98 -1.02 -3.28
CA ILE A 136 10.32 0.25 -2.95
C ILE A 136 11.35 1.34 -2.64
N ALA A 137 12.41 1.02 -1.90
CA ALA A 137 13.50 1.95 -1.60
C ALA A 137 14.27 2.33 -2.87
N GLN A 138 14.56 1.37 -3.76
CA GLN A 138 15.26 1.61 -5.02
C GLN A 138 14.51 2.61 -5.91
N VAL A 139 13.17 2.53 -5.98
CA VAL A 139 12.36 3.52 -6.71
C VAL A 139 12.54 4.92 -6.11
N SER A 140 12.64 5.03 -4.78
CA SER A 140 12.90 6.31 -4.11
C SER A 140 14.28 6.85 -4.46
N ASP A 141 15.32 6.01 -4.47
CA ASP A 141 16.68 6.40 -4.84
C ASP A 141 16.76 6.89 -6.30
N MET A 142 16.10 6.20 -7.21
CA MET A 142 16.03 6.61 -8.62
C MET A 142 15.36 7.98 -8.80
N THR A 143 14.43 8.34 -7.93
CA THR A 143 13.67 9.60 -8.04
C THR A 143 14.27 10.76 -7.25
N GLN A 144 15.23 10.51 -6.35
CA GLN A 144 15.85 11.56 -5.51
C GLN A 144 16.48 12.69 -6.33
N GLY A 145 17.17 12.37 -7.42
CA GLY A 145 17.81 13.36 -8.29
C GLY A 145 16.84 14.26 -9.05
N TRP A 146 15.57 13.87 -9.18
CA TRP A 146 14.57 14.64 -9.93
C TRP A 146 14.02 15.83 -9.14
N GLY A 147 14.04 15.77 -7.82
CA GLY A 147 13.57 16.85 -6.95
C GLY A 147 14.34 18.16 -7.20
N PRO A 148 15.66 18.18 -7.09
CA PRO A 148 16.49 19.33 -7.40
C PRO A 148 16.35 19.85 -8.83
N LEU A 149 16.23 18.95 -9.81
CA LEU A 149 16.04 19.32 -11.22
C LEU A 149 14.68 19.99 -11.47
N ARG A 150 13.60 19.46 -10.87
CA ARG A 150 12.23 19.96 -11.09
C ARG A 150 11.88 21.17 -10.23
N TYR A 151 12.45 21.27 -9.02
CA TYR A 151 12.12 22.28 -8.02
C TYR A 151 13.38 23.04 -7.59
N ARG A 152 14.19 23.49 -8.55
CA ARG A 152 15.52 24.14 -8.34
C ARG A 152 15.50 25.19 -7.25
N GLU A 153 14.61 26.17 -7.36
CA GLU A 153 14.48 27.25 -6.39
C GLU A 153 14.19 26.77 -4.97
N ARG A 154 13.37 25.72 -4.81
CA ARG A 154 13.08 25.14 -3.50
C ARG A 154 14.31 24.50 -2.84
N HIS A 155 15.24 24.01 -3.66
CA HIS A 155 16.50 23.39 -3.20
C HIS A 155 17.67 24.39 -3.17
N GLY A 156 17.40 25.69 -3.40
CA GLY A 156 18.41 26.74 -3.35
C GLY A 156 19.34 26.77 -4.58
N PHE A 157 18.95 26.10 -5.67
CA PHE A 157 19.69 26.18 -6.93
C PHE A 157 19.17 27.32 -7.81
N PRO A 158 20.07 28.09 -8.47
CA PRO A 158 19.67 29.12 -9.43
C PRO A 158 18.89 28.51 -10.60
N ALA A 159 17.95 29.28 -11.16
CA ALA A 159 17.09 28.82 -12.24
C ALA A 159 17.89 28.43 -13.51
N ASP A 160 19.04 29.03 -13.69
CA ASP A 160 19.93 28.89 -14.85
C ASP A 160 21.04 27.85 -14.68
N LEU A 161 21.12 27.15 -13.52
CA LEU A 161 22.20 26.21 -13.20
C LEU A 161 22.48 25.17 -14.29
N PHE A 162 21.53 24.85 -15.14
CA PHE A 162 21.67 23.86 -16.23
C PHE A 162 21.43 24.45 -17.62
N SER A 163 21.28 25.76 -17.76
CA SER A 163 21.08 26.41 -19.07
C SER A 163 22.32 26.24 -19.97
N ASP A 164 23.50 26.34 -19.40
CA ASP A 164 24.76 26.24 -20.15
C ASP A 164 25.11 24.79 -20.53
N ALA A 165 24.69 23.80 -19.71
CA ALA A 165 24.88 22.39 -20.01
C ALA A 165 24.03 21.92 -21.21
N ALA A 166 22.84 22.50 -21.41
CA ALA A 166 22.00 22.21 -22.56
C ALA A 166 22.57 22.80 -23.86
N GLN A 167 23.27 23.91 -23.80
CA GLN A 167 23.94 24.54 -24.97
C GLN A 167 25.27 23.84 -25.33
N ALA A 168 25.93 23.22 -24.38
CA ALA A 168 27.19 22.50 -24.60
C ALA A 168 27.02 21.13 -25.32
N THR A 169 25.80 20.65 -25.51
CA THR A 169 25.51 19.38 -26.20
C THR A 169 25.09 19.54 -27.65
N GLU A 170 25.01 20.76 -28.19
CA GLU A 170 24.84 20.92 -29.63
C GLU A 170 26.18 20.65 -30.31
N PRO A 171 26.28 19.65 -31.21
CA PRO A 171 27.46 19.47 -32.05
C PRO A 171 27.58 20.73 -32.91
N GLY A 172 28.70 21.44 -32.76
CA GLY A 172 29.02 22.60 -33.59
C GLY A 172 28.99 22.21 -35.08
N PRO A 173 28.81 23.19 -35.95
CA PRO A 173 28.65 22.98 -37.39
C PRO A 173 29.85 22.30 -38.06
#